data_acd2af1e932a0cd6df5324855248459b
#
_entry.id   acd2af1e932a0cd6df5324855248459b
#
_cell.length_a   1.000
_cell.length_b   1.000
_cell.length_c   1.000
_cell.angle_alpha   90.00
_cell.angle_beta   90.00
_cell.angle_gamma   90.00
#
_symmetry.space_group_name_H-M   'P 1'
#
loop_
_entity.id
_entity.type
_entity.pdbx_description
1 polymer ?
#
loop_
_entity_poly.entity_id
_entity_poly.type
_entity_poly.pdbx_seq_one_letter_code
_entity_poly.pdbx_strand_id
1 'polypeptide(L)'
;MAEDGQRTGPGVVAVVALAGAVLLFLIAPVVIIVIVSFSGADYLSFPPPFLSLRWYQRFLGTPSWRQSIVVSAQVALLTMVFATVLGLLASLALVRGRFRGKGAIYAVLLSPMIVPTIITAIGLYFFFVRLKATGSILAMALGHTVLALPVVIIIMAATLQGFDIRLEQAALSLGASRVTALRRITLPLILPGVLSAALFAFLTSFDELLIPLFLSGVEVQTLTVRIWNSLVLEVDPTIAAVSSFLIGVTTVVLGASAFLRGRGESATGT
;
A
#
# COMPACT_ATOMS: atom_id res chain seq x y z
N MET A 1 -46.83 4.08 -3.27
CA MET A 1 -46.33 5.19 -2.49
C MET A 1 -46.50 4.86 -1.02
N ALA A 2 -45.48 4.34 -0.38
CA ALA A 2 -45.34 4.27 1.06
C ALA A 2 -43.85 4.47 1.30
N GLU A 3 -43.44 5.69 1.68
CA GLU A 3 -42.11 6.04 2.17
C GLU A 3 -41.90 5.25 3.45
N ASP A 4 -41.05 4.24 3.35
CA ASP A 4 -40.54 3.47 4.48
C ASP A 4 -39.58 4.37 5.26
N GLY A 5 -40.17 5.21 6.13
CA GLY A 5 -39.45 5.99 7.13
C GLY A 5 -38.78 4.99 8.07
N GLN A 6 -37.53 4.62 7.78
CA GLN A 6 -36.65 3.90 8.71
C GLN A 6 -36.64 4.65 10.04
N ARG A 7 -37.58 4.29 10.95
CA ARG A 7 -37.54 4.75 12.33
C ARG A 7 -36.23 4.26 12.95
N THR A 8 -35.31 5.17 13.09
CA THR A 8 -34.04 4.92 13.81
C THR A 8 -34.40 4.62 15.26
N GLY A 9 -34.56 3.34 15.57
CA GLY A 9 -34.81 2.89 16.94
C GLY A 9 -33.62 3.26 17.85
N PRO A 10 -33.84 3.37 19.17
CA PRO A 10 -32.78 3.76 20.12
C PRO A 10 -31.51 2.89 20.01
N GLY A 11 -31.66 1.63 19.59
CA GLY A 11 -30.52 0.74 19.30
C GLY A 11 -29.68 1.19 18.10
N VAL A 12 -30.30 1.69 17.04
CA VAL A 12 -29.55 2.19 15.85
C VAL A 12 -28.81 3.49 16.22
N VAL A 13 -29.45 4.38 16.99
CA VAL A 13 -28.79 5.60 17.48
C VAL A 13 -27.59 5.26 18.35
N ALA A 14 -27.71 4.30 19.28
CA ALA A 14 -26.59 3.84 20.11
C ALA A 14 -25.44 3.26 19.28
N VAL A 15 -25.72 2.43 18.27
CA VAL A 15 -24.69 1.86 17.38
C VAL A 15 -24.00 2.95 16.57
N VAL A 16 -24.73 3.91 16.01
CA VAL A 16 -24.16 5.02 15.25
C VAL A 16 -23.30 5.94 16.16
N ALA A 17 -23.76 6.22 17.39
CA ALA A 17 -23.01 7.01 18.35
C ALA A 17 -21.70 6.30 18.77
N LEU A 18 -21.77 4.98 19.03
CA LEU A 18 -20.58 4.17 19.34
C LEU A 18 -19.60 4.13 18.16
N ALA A 19 -20.10 3.90 16.94
CA ALA A 19 -19.28 3.92 15.73
C ALA A 19 -18.60 5.28 15.53
N GLY A 20 -19.33 6.39 15.76
CA GLY A 20 -18.79 7.74 15.71
C GLY A 20 -17.70 7.98 16.76
N ALA A 21 -17.92 7.53 17.99
CA ALA A 21 -16.92 7.63 19.07
C ALA A 21 -15.65 6.83 18.75
N VAL A 22 -15.78 5.61 18.22
CA VAL A 22 -14.63 4.79 17.79
C VAL A 22 -13.88 5.47 16.65
N LEU A 23 -14.58 6.02 15.65
CA LEU A 23 -13.94 6.73 14.54
C LEU A 23 -13.19 7.98 15.03
N LEU A 24 -13.78 8.76 15.92
CA LEU A 24 -13.11 9.93 16.52
C LEU A 24 -11.86 9.52 17.29
N PHE A 25 -11.94 8.44 18.08
CA PHE A 25 -10.78 7.90 18.82
C PHE A 25 -9.65 7.46 17.88
N LEU A 26 -9.97 6.79 16.76
CA LEU A 26 -8.98 6.34 15.79
C LEU A 26 -8.35 7.49 14.99
N ILE A 27 -9.12 8.54 14.70
CA ILE A 27 -8.64 9.70 13.94
C ILE A 27 -7.86 10.68 14.84
N ALA A 28 -8.16 10.74 16.12
CA ALA A 28 -7.56 11.72 17.05
C ALA A 28 -6.01 11.71 17.04
N PRO A 29 -5.29 10.57 17.11
CA PRO A 29 -3.83 10.57 17.04
C PRO A 29 -3.29 11.14 15.72
N VAL A 30 -3.96 10.86 14.60
CA VAL A 30 -3.58 11.37 13.27
C VAL A 30 -3.73 12.90 13.23
N VAL A 31 -4.85 13.42 13.72
CA VAL A 31 -5.09 14.86 13.81
C VAL A 31 -4.07 15.55 14.72
N ILE A 32 -3.75 14.93 15.88
CA ILE A 32 -2.76 15.47 16.81
C ILE A 32 -1.38 15.57 16.12
N ILE A 33 -0.93 14.54 15.42
CA ILE A 33 0.37 14.55 14.69
C ILE A 33 0.37 15.66 13.64
N VAL A 34 -0.73 15.80 12.87
CA VAL A 34 -0.86 16.87 11.87
C VAL A 34 -0.81 18.25 12.53
N ILE A 35 -1.48 18.47 13.66
CA ILE A 35 -1.43 19.74 14.37
C ILE A 35 -0.02 20.00 14.92
N VAL A 36 0.62 19.01 15.55
CA VAL A 36 1.98 19.12 16.10
C VAL A 36 3.01 19.37 14.99
N SER A 37 2.80 18.90 13.77
CA SER A 37 3.69 19.16 12.64
C SER A 37 3.85 20.63 12.28
N PHE A 38 2.86 21.46 12.65
CA PHE A 38 2.91 22.92 12.51
C PHE A 38 3.40 23.64 13.78
N SER A 39 3.88 22.91 14.80
CA SER A 39 4.41 23.54 16.01
C SER A 39 5.68 24.34 15.73
N GLY A 40 5.79 25.52 16.34
CA GLY A 40 7.01 26.31 16.30
C GLY A 40 7.99 25.99 17.45
N ALA A 41 7.62 25.10 18.39
CA ALA A 41 8.48 24.70 19.52
C ALA A 41 9.66 23.82 19.06
N ASP A 42 10.76 23.81 19.85
CA ASP A 42 11.93 22.94 19.63
C ASP A 42 11.72 21.51 20.17
N TYR A 43 10.54 21.22 20.69
CA TYR A 43 10.15 19.92 21.24
C TYR A 43 8.71 19.58 20.83
N LEU A 44 8.39 18.30 20.87
CA LEU A 44 7.04 17.82 20.57
C LEU A 44 6.09 18.21 21.72
N SER A 45 5.13 19.10 21.46
CA SER A 45 4.14 19.53 22.43
C SER A 45 2.76 19.64 21.82
N PHE A 46 1.76 19.30 22.60
CA PHE A 46 0.35 19.47 22.24
C PHE A 46 -0.42 20.10 23.41
N PRO A 47 -1.16 21.18 23.19
CA PRO A 47 -1.27 21.97 21.97
C PRO A 47 0.05 22.72 21.65
N PRO A 48 0.32 23.05 20.35
CA PRO A 48 1.50 23.81 19.97
C PRO A 48 1.43 25.22 20.57
N PRO A 49 2.54 25.76 21.14
CA PRO A 49 2.55 27.12 21.74
C PRO A 49 2.36 28.21 20.70
N PHE A 50 2.83 27.98 19.47
CA PHE A 50 2.62 28.84 18.29
C PHE A 50 2.79 28.02 17.03
N LEU A 51 2.24 28.49 15.90
CA LEU A 51 2.29 27.79 14.62
C LEU A 51 3.47 28.28 13.78
N SER A 52 4.16 27.34 13.08
CA SER A 52 5.29 27.61 12.21
C SER A 52 5.44 26.51 11.15
N LEU A 53 6.00 26.85 10.00
CA LEU A 53 6.37 25.92 8.94
C LEU A 53 7.85 25.51 9.01
N ARG A 54 8.59 25.89 10.04
CA ARG A 54 10.04 25.70 10.13
C ARG A 54 10.47 24.24 9.99
N TRP A 55 9.70 23.29 10.51
CA TRP A 55 10.00 21.86 10.43
C TRP A 55 9.79 21.31 9.03
N TYR A 56 8.81 21.82 8.29
CA TYR A 56 8.65 21.52 6.87
C TYR A 56 9.80 22.11 6.03
N GLN A 57 10.23 23.33 6.34
CA GLN A 57 11.40 23.92 5.68
C GLN A 57 12.67 23.14 5.96
N ARG A 58 12.88 22.69 7.22
CA ARG A 58 14.00 21.83 7.60
C ARG A 58 13.92 20.47 6.91
N PHE A 59 12.75 19.83 6.90
CA PHE A 59 12.51 18.56 6.23
C PHE A 59 12.87 18.63 4.74
N LEU A 60 12.28 19.57 4.02
CA LEU A 60 12.48 19.71 2.58
C LEU A 60 13.84 20.36 2.23
N GLY A 61 14.43 21.15 3.12
CA GLY A 61 15.73 21.81 2.95
C GLY A 61 16.91 20.88 3.16
N THR A 62 16.79 19.86 4.01
CA THR A 62 17.91 18.95 4.36
C THR A 62 18.11 17.88 3.28
N PRO A 63 19.32 17.80 2.66
CA PRO A 63 19.59 16.86 1.57
C PRO A 63 19.27 15.40 1.90
N SER A 64 19.58 14.97 3.12
CA SER A 64 19.39 13.59 3.56
C SER A 64 17.90 13.19 3.68
N TRP A 65 17.00 14.10 4.07
CA TRP A 65 15.56 13.85 4.05
C TRP A 65 15.04 13.74 2.62
N ARG A 66 15.45 14.64 1.73
CA ARG A 66 15.06 14.60 0.31
C ARG A 66 15.51 13.31 -0.36
N GLN A 67 16.76 12.88 -0.08
CA GLN A 67 17.27 11.60 -0.59
C GLN A 67 16.41 10.42 -0.12
N SER A 68 16.05 10.39 1.16
CA SER A 68 15.18 9.33 1.71
C SER A 68 13.79 9.30 1.08
N ILE A 69 13.20 10.47 0.74
CA ILE A 69 11.94 10.54 -0.03
C ILE A 69 12.14 9.88 -1.40
N VAL A 70 13.21 10.23 -2.11
CA VAL A 70 13.50 9.69 -3.45
C VAL A 70 13.74 8.18 -3.39
N VAL A 71 14.53 7.71 -2.42
CA VAL A 71 14.78 6.27 -2.22
C VAL A 71 13.48 5.53 -1.93
N SER A 72 12.65 6.03 -0.99
CA SER A 72 11.35 5.41 -0.69
C SER A 72 10.44 5.35 -1.93
N ALA A 73 10.37 6.44 -2.70
CA ALA A 73 9.57 6.47 -3.93
C ALA A 73 10.08 5.47 -4.97
N GLN A 74 11.40 5.38 -5.17
CA GLN A 74 12.01 4.42 -6.11
C GLN A 74 11.76 2.97 -5.70
N VAL A 75 11.97 2.64 -4.41
CA VAL A 75 11.68 1.30 -3.87
C VAL A 75 10.21 0.97 -4.04
N ALA A 76 9.30 1.88 -3.66
CA ALA A 76 7.86 1.65 -3.75
C ALA A 76 7.36 1.51 -5.20
N LEU A 77 7.89 2.31 -6.14
CA LEU A 77 7.53 2.21 -7.56
C LEU A 77 8.03 0.89 -8.18
N LEU A 78 9.26 0.46 -7.86
CA LEU A 78 9.77 -0.84 -8.32
C LEU A 78 8.95 -1.99 -7.73
N THR A 79 8.65 -1.94 -6.43
CA THR A 79 7.79 -2.92 -5.76
C THR A 79 6.41 -2.97 -6.40
N MET A 80 5.81 -1.81 -6.67
CA MET A 80 4.52 -1.68 -7.36
C MET A 80 4.54 -2.42 -8.70
N VAL A 81 5.57 -2.20 -9.52
CA VAL A 81 5.70 -2.85 -10.82
C VAL A 81 5.89 -4.36 -10.66
N PHE A 82 6.84 -4.80 -9.83
CA PHE A 82 7.14 -6.22 -9.64
C PHE A 82 5.95 -6.98 -9.05
N ALA A 83 5.36 -6.47 -7.97
CA ALA A 83 4.23 -7.12 -7.32
C ALA A 83 3.00 -7.17 -8.23
N THR A 84 2.73 -6.09 -9.00
CA THR A 84 1.59 -6.05 -9.91
C THR A 84 1.75 -7.04 -11.06
N VAL A 85 2.91 -7.09 -11.70
CA VAL A 85 3.18 -8.02 -12.80
C VAL A 85 3.14 -9.46 -12.32
N LEU A 86 3.90 -9.78 -11.27
CA LEU A 86 3.95 -11.14 -10.72
C LEU A 86 2.58 -11.57 -10.15
N GLY A 87 1.90 -10.67 -9.44
CA GLY A 87 0.58 -10.92 -8.88
C GLY A 87 -0.50 -11.12 -9.94
N LEU A 88 -0.47 -10.36 -11.03
CA LEU A 88 -1.37 -10.57 -12.17
C LEU A 88 -1.15 -11.95 -12.81
N LEU A 89 0.10 -12.30 -13.09
CA LEU A 89 0.45 -13.61 -13.66
C LEU A 89 0.05 -14.76 -12.74
N ALA A 90 0.37 -14.65 -11.45
CA ALA A 90 -0.03 -15.63 -10.44
C ALA A 90 -1.55 -15.76 -10.34
N SER A 91 -2.28 -14.65 -10.30
CA SER A 91 -3.74 -14.65 -10.21
C SER A 91 -4.40 -15.22 -11.46
N LEU A 92 -3.90 -14.92 -12.65
CA LEU A 92 -4.36 -15.55 -13.89
C LEU A 92 -4.19 -17.09 -13.85
N ALA A 93 -3.02 -17.57 -13.40
CA ALA A 93 -2.78 -19.00 -13.24
C ALA A 93 -3.68 -19.62 -12.16
N LEU A 94 -3.84 -18.94 -11.03
CA LEU A 94 -4.63 -19.42 -9.89
C LEU A 94 -6.15 -19.36 -10.14
N VAL A 95 -6.67 -18.35 -10.82
CA VAL A 95 -8.11 -18.25 -11.08
C VAL A 95 -8.52 -19.13 -12.27
N ARG A 96 -7.77 -19.09 -13.37
CA ARG A 96 -8.14 -19.75 -14.64
C ARG A 96 -7.48 -21.11 -14.86
N GLY A 97 -6.35 -21.35 -14.21
CA GLY A 97 -5.61 -22.61 -14.37
C GLY A 97 -6.34 -23.80 -13.75
N ARG A 98 -6.25 -24.96 -14.42
CA ARG A 98 -6.71 -26.26 -13.95
C ARG A 98 -5.52 -27.20 -13.83
N PHE A 99 -4.87 -27.21 -12.67
CA PHE A 99 -3.68 -28.04 -12.41
C PHE A 99 -3.69 -28.57 -10.97
N ARG A 100 -2.99 -29.70 -10.77
CA ARG A 100 -2.83 -30.30 -9.44
C ARG A 100 -1.89 -29.45 -8.59
N GLY A 101 -2.19 -29.33 -7.27
CA GLY A 101 -1.35 -28.54 -6.35
C GLY A 101 -1.65 -27.03 -6.31
N LYS A 102 -2.68 -26.55 -7.02
CA LYS A 102 -3.11 -25.13 -7.03
C LYS A 102 -3.27 -24.56 -5.62
N GLY A 103 -3.91 -25.31 -4.71
CA GLY A 103 -4.11 -24.88 -3.32
C GLY A 103 -2.79 -24.74 -2.55
N ALA A 104 -1.83 -25.64 -2.78
CA ALA A 104 -0.51 -25.56 -2.15
C ALA A 104 0.28 -24.33 -2.66
N ILE A 105 0.24 -24.07 -3.96
CA ILE A 105 0.88 -22.86 -4.54
C ILE A 105 0.23 -21.59 -3.98
N TYR A 106 -1.10 -21.57 -3.89
CA TYR A 106 -1.82 -20.44 -3.28
C TYR A 106 -1.39 -20.20 -1.82
N ALA A 107 -1.32 -21.28 -1.02
CA ALA A 107 -0.87 -21.20 0.37
C ALA A 107 0.58 -20.69 0.49
N VAL A 108 1.50 -21.14 -0.37
CA VAL A 108 2.88 -20.65 -0.40
C VAL A 108 2.95 -19.18 -0.79
N LEU A 109 2.20 -18.75 -1.79
CA LEU A 109 2.18 -17.35 -2.22
C LEU A 109 1.59 -16.40 -1.16
N LEU A 110 0.67 -16.90 -0.32
CA LEU A 110 0.09 -16.11 0.78
C LEU A 110 0.85 -16.26 2.09
N SER A 111 1.79 -17.20 2.20
CA SER A 111 2.54 -17.47 3.45
C SER A 111 3.27 -16.24 4.02
N PRO A 112 3.78 -15.26 3.24
CA PRO A 112 4.41 -14.07 3.81
C PRO A 112 3.48 -13.23 4.71
N MET A 113 2.16 -13.32 4.53
CA MET A 113 1.21 -12.63 5.42
C MET A 113 1.10 -13.27 6.82
N ILE A 114 1.46 -14.53 6.93
CA ILE A 114 1.35 -15.30 8.20
C ILE A 114 2.66 -15.21 8.98
N VAL A 115 3.79 -15.13 8.26
CA VAL A 115 5.12 -15.04 8.87
C VAL A 115 5.33 -13.64 9.45
N PRO A 116 5.78 -13.51 10.72
CA PRO A 116 6.12 -12.20 11.27
C PRO A 116 7.14 -11.47 10.37
N THR A 117 6.84 -10.22 10.02
CA THR A 117 7.65 -9.45 9.04
C THR A 117 9.13 -9.36 9.43
N ILE A 118 9.43 -9.30 10.74
CA ILE A 118 10.81 -9.26 11.23
C ILE A 118 11.58 -10.53 10.84
N ILE A 119 10.95 -11.70 10.88
CA ILE A 119 11.58 -12.98 10.49
C ILE A 119 11.85 -12.99 8.99
N THR A 120 10.89 -12.51 8.20
CA THR A 120 11.05 -12.34 6.75
C THR A 120 12.19 -11.37 6.44
N ALA A 121 12.29 -10.23 7.15
CA ALA A 121 13.35 -9.24 6.97
C ALA A 121 14.73 -9.82 7.28
N ILE A 122 14.87 -10.57 8.38
CA ILE A 122 16.12 -11.25 8.75
C ILE A 122 16.50 -12.30 7.70
N GLY A 123 15.55 -13.11 7.24
CA GLY A 123 15.79 -14.10 6.18
C GLY A 123 16.26 -13.45 4.87
N LEU A 124 15.62 -12.36 4.46
CA LEU A 124 16.01 -11.58 3.29
C LEU A 124 17.39 -10.92 3.46
N TYR A 125 17.70 -10.44 4.66
CA TYR A 125 19.02 -9.91 4.97
C TYR A 125 20.11 -10.94 4.72
N PHE A 126 20.02 -12.14 5.30
CA PHE A 126 21.00 -13.20 5.08
C PHE A 126 21.11 -13.62 3.62
N PHE A 127 19.98 -13.64 2.89
CA PHE A 127 19.97 -13.92 1.46
C PHE A 127 20.74 -12.84 0.67
N PHE A 128 20.40 -11.55 0.88
CA PHE A 128 21.01 -10.45 0.12
C PHE A 128 22.47 -10.15 0.55
N VAL A 129 22.86 -10.45 1.80
CA VAL A 129 24.27 -10.40 2.22
C VAL A 129 25.11 -11.37 1.41
N ARG A 130 24.65 -12.62 1.21
CA ARG A 130 25.35 -13.60 0.39
C ARG A 130 25.52 -13.16 -1.06
N LEU A 131 24.55 -12.40 -1.58
CA LEU A 131 24.59 -11.84 -2.93
C LEU A 131 25.34 -10.49 -2.99
N LYS A 132 25.85 -9.99 -1.86
CA LYS A 132 26.51 -8.67 -1.76
C LYS A 132 25.61 -7.53 -2.29
N ALA A 133 24.31 -7.63 -2.09
CA ALA A 133 23.29 -6.72 -2.64
C ALA A 133 22.62 -5.85 -1.56
N THR A 134 23.04 -5.93 -0.28
CA THR A 134 22.58 -5.03 0.78
C THR A 134 22.92 -3.58 0.45
N GLY A 135 22.10 -2.63 0.87
CA GLY A 135 22.26 -1.23 0.54
C GLY A 135 21.82 -0.86 -0.89
N SER A 136 21.18 -1.78 -1.63
CA SER A 136 20.69 -1.49 -2.97
C SER A 136 19.16 -1.31 -3.01
N ILE A 137 18.69 -0.35 -3.80
CA ILE A 137 17.27 -0.08 -4.04
C ILE A 137 16.57 -1.32 -4.58
N LEU A 138 17.24 -2.07 -5.48
CA LEU A 138 16.67 -3.28 -6.08
C LEU A 138 16.45 -4.39 -5.04
N ALA A 139 17.42 -4.64 -4.14
CA ALA A 139 17.27 -5.64 -3.08
C ALA A 139 16.10 -5.29 -2.13
N MET A 140 15.97 -4.01 -1.75
CA MET A 140 14.84 -3.54 -0.96
C MET A 140 13.52 -3.72 -1.70
N ALA A 141 13.44 -3.34 -2.99
CA ALA A 141 12.23 -3.48 -3.79
C ALA A 141 11.80 -4.96 -3.96
N LEU A 142 12.75 -5.88 -4.17
CA LEU A 142 12.48 -7.30 -4.22
C LEU A 142 12.00 -7.83 -2.87
N GLY A 143 12.61 -7.38 -1.77
CA GLY A 143 12.17 -7.71 -0.42
C GLY A 143 10.73 -7.23 -0.14
N HIS A 144 10.43 -5.97 -0.46
CA HIS A 144 9.08 -5.41 -0.32
C HIS A 144 8.07 -6.14 -1.23
N THR A 145 8.51 -6.61 -2.42
CA THR A 145 7.65 -7.40 -3.31
C THR A 145 7.16 -8.68 -2.64
N VAL A 146 7.98 -9.33 -1.82
CA VAL A 146 7.57 -10.53 -1.06
C VAL A 146 6.38 -10.23 -0.15
N LEU A 147 6.36 -9.06 0.51
CA LEU A 147 5.26 -8.64 1.39
C LEU A 147 4.04 -8.13 0.62
N ALA A 148 4.24 -7.44 -0.49
CA ALA A 148 3.17 -6.84 -1.27
C ALA A 148 2.43 -7.89 -2.14
N LEU A 149 3.13 -8.94 -2.59
CA LEU A 149 2.62 -9.93 -3.52
C LEU A 149 1.32 -10.62 -3.05
N PRO A 150 1.17 -11.07 -1.78
CA PRO A 150 -0.06 -11.68 -1.30
C PRO A 150 -1.29 -10.76 -1.46
N VAL A 151 -1.16 -9.50 -1.06
CA VAL A 151 -2.25 -8.50 -1.14
C VAL A 151 -2.65 -8.28 -2.60
N VAL A 152 -1.66 -8.14 -3.48
CA VAL A 152 -1.88 -7.99 -4.92
C VAL A 152 -2.60 -9.20 -5.49
N ILE A 153 -2.18 -10.42 -5.13
CA ILE A 153 -2.84 -11.67 -5.58
C ILE A 153 -4.30 -11.71 -5.13
N ILE A 154 -4.60 -11.34 -3.89
CA ILE A 154 -5.99 -11.33 -3.37
C ILE A 154 -6.85 -10.36 -4.17
N ILE A 155 -6.39 -9.12 -4.38
CA ILE A 155 -7.13 -8.09 -5.12
C ILE A 155 -7.32 -8.52 -6.58
N MET A 156 -6.26 -9.01 -7.22
CA MET A 156 -6.30 -9.47 -8.61
C MET A 156 -7.20 -10.70 -8.79
N ALA A 157 -7.15 -11.65 -7.86
CA ALA A 157 -8.00 -12.84 -7.90
C ALA A 157 -9.49 -12.46 -7.77
N ALA A 158 -9.83 -11.56 -6.85
CA ALA A 158 -11.20 -11.04 -6.71
C ALA A 158 -11.66 -10.32 -7.99
N THR A 159 -10.80 -9.48 -8.56
CA THR A 159 -11.07 -8.76 -9.81
C THR A 159 -11.31 -9.72 -10.98
N LEU A 160 -10.48 -10.76 -11.12
CA LEU A 160 -10.63 -11.77 -12.17
C LEU A 160 -11.84 -12.68 -11.97
N GLN A 161 -12.28 -12.92 -10.74
CA GLN A 161 -13.50 -13.69 -10.44
C GLN A 161 -14.76 -12.89 -10.77
N GLY A 162 -14.75 -11.58 -10.62
CA GLY A 162 -15.84 -10.70 -11.02
C GLY A 162 -15.92 -10.43 -12.53
N PHE A 163 -14.91 -10.84 -13.30
CA PHE A 163 -14.89 -10.65 -14.75
C PHE A 163 -15.73 -11.71 -15.48
N ASP A 164 -16.64 -11.30 -16.37
CA ASP A 164 -17.42 -12.23 -17.20
C ASP A 164 -16.54 -12.90 -18.26
N ILE A 165 -16.19 -14.15 -18.02
CA ILE A 165 -15.36 -14.98 -18.91
C ILE A 165 -16.00 -15.20 -20.30
N ARG A 166 -17.33 -15.00 -20.45
CA ARG A 166 -18.03 -15.16 -21.73
C ARG A 166 -17.55 -14.17 -22.77
N LEU A 167 -17.15 -12.97 -22.36
CA LEU A 167 -16.60 -11.95 -23.28
C LEU A 167 -15.29 -12.44 -23.92
N GLU A 168 -14.43 -13.11 -23.15
CA GLU A 168 -13.19 -13.69 -23.68
C GLU A 168 -13.49 -14.89 -24.58
N GLN A 169 -14.46 -15.75 -24.19
CA GLN A 169 -14.88 -16.90 -25.01
C GLN A 169 -15.48 -16.46 -26.35
N ALA A 170 -16.28 -15.41 -26.37
CA ALA A 170 -16.83 -14.84 -27.59
C ALA A 170 -15.73 -14.36 -28.55
N ALA A 171 -14.69 -13.68 -28.03
CA ALA A 171 -13.55 -13.27 -28.84
C ALA A 171 -12.77 -14.44 -29.43
N LEU A 172 -12.57 -15.50 -28.63
CA LEU A 172 -11.91 -16.73 -29.10
C LEU A 172 -12.73 -17.41 -30.21
N SER A 173 -14.06 -17.44 -30.09
CA SER A 173 -14.97 -17.99 -31.13
C SER A 173 -14.92 -17.17 -32.44
N LEU A 174 -14.63 -15.87 -32.35
CA LEU A 174 -14.40 -14.98 -33.50
C LEU A 174 -12.98 -15.07 -34.08
N GLY A 175 -12.17 -16.02 -33.62
CA GLY A 175 -10.82 -16.26 -34.14
C GLY A 175 -9.69 -15.46 -33.46
N ALA A 176 -9.98 -14.73 -32.37
CA ALA A 176 -8.91 -14.08 -31.60
C ALA A 176 -8.01 -15.09 -30.90
N SER A 177 -6.70 -14.84 -30.85
CA SER A 177 -5.80 -15.61 -30.01
C SER A 177 -6.03 -15.31 -28.51
N ARG A 178 -5.62 -16.22 -27.61
CA ARG A 178 -5.70 -16.02 -26.15
C ARG A 178 -5.00 -14.74 -25.68
N VAL A 179 -3.85 -14.42 -26.28
CA VAL A 179 -3.09 -13.20 -25.97
C VAL A 179 -3.85 -11.97 -26.43
N THR A 180 -4.49 -12.03 -27.62
CA THR A 180 -5.31 -10.92 -28.14
C THR A 180 -6.53 -10.69 -27.25
N ALA A 181 -7.25 -11.74 -26.86
CA ALA A 181 -8.39 -11.66 -25.97
C ALA A 181 -7.98 -11.08 -24.59
N LEU A 182 -6.86 -11.56 -24.01
CA LEU A 182 -6.32 -11.02 -22.76
C LEU A 182 -6.01 -9.51 -22.88
N ARG A 183 -5.29 -9.10 -23.93
CA ARG A 183 -4.84 -7.70 -24.07
C ARG A 183 -5.96 -6.73 -24.45
N ARG A 184 -6.90 -7.14 -25.31
CA ARG A 184 -7.93 -6.24 -25.87
C ARG A 184 -9.26 -6.28 -25.13
N ILE A 185 -9.53 -7.33 -24.35
CA ILE A 185 -10.79 -7.51 -23.64
C ILE A 185 -10.54 -7.59 -22.13
N THR A 186 -9.80 -8.60 -21.67
CA THR A 186 -9.66 -8.85 -20.23
C THR A 186 -8.92 -7.71 -19.53
N LEU A 187 -7.70 -7.36 -19.96
CA LEU A 187 -6.89 -6.33 -19.32
C LEU A 187 -7.57 -4.95 -19.24
N PRO A 188 -8.21 -4.41 -20.30
CA PRO A 188 -8.92 -3.14 -20.18
C PRO A 188 -10.08 -3.18 -19.20
N LEU A 189 -10.83 -4.27 -19.15
CA LEU A 189 -11.99 -4.41 -18.26
C LEU A 189 -11.59 -4.60 -16.79
N ILE A 190 -10.49 -5.29 -16.50
CA ILE A 190 -9.98 -5.45 -15.13
C ILE A 190 -9.02 -4.33 -14.71
N LEU A 191 -8.73 -3.36 -15.59
CA LEU A 191 -7.75 -2.29 -15.34
C LEU A 191 -7.98 -1.52 -14.03
N PRO A 192 -9.22 -1.17 -13.62
CA PRO A 192 -9.46 -0.53 -12.33
C PRO A 192 -8.97 -1.38 -11.14
N GLY A 193 -9.17 -2.71 -11.20
CA GLY A 193 -8.66 -3.64 -10.20
C GLY A 193 -7.14 -3.76 -10.21
N VAL A 194 -6.54 -3.77 -11.41
CA VAL A 194 -5.07 -3.78 -11.58
C VAL A 194 -4.45 -2.51 -10.97
N LEU A 195 -5.01 -1.34 -11.27
CA LEU A 195 -4.55 -0.07 -10.71
C LEU A 195 -4.72 -0.02 -9.19
N SER A 196 -5.85 -0.53 -8.66
CA SER A 196 -6.05 -0.64 -7.22
C SER A 196 -4.99 -1.53 -6.57
N ALA A 197 -4.72 -2.71 -7.12
CA ALA A 197 -3.69 -3.62 -6.61
C ALA A 197 -2.28 -2.99 -6.67
N ALA A 198 -1.97 -2.26 -7.75
CA ALA A 198 -0.71 -1.54 -7.91
C ALA A 198 -0.55 -0.46 -6.83
N LEU A 199 -1.59 0.35 -6.58
CA LEU A 199 -1.58 1.36 -5.52
C LEU A 199 -1.42 0.75 -4.12
N PHE A 200 -2.05 -0.39 -3.84
CA PHE A 200 -1.84 -1.10 -2.59
C PHE A 200 -0.42 -1.66 -2.46
N ALA A 201 0.18 -2.17 -3.54
CA ALA A 201 1.59 -2.58 -3.53
C ALA A 201 2.53 -1.40 -3.24
N PHE A 202 2.25 -0.24 -3.85
CA PHE A 202 2.98 1.00 -3.56
C PHE A 202 2.90 1.37 -2.08
N LEU A 203 1.68 1.41 -1.50
CA LEU A 203 1.48 1.74 -0.09
C LEU A 203 2.18 0.75 0.84
N THR A 204 2.01 -0.55 0.61
CA THR A 204 2.68 -1.60 1.39
C THR A 204 4.19 -1.41 1.42
N SER A 205 4.78 -0.96 0.31
CA SER A 205 6.22 -0.70 0.23
C SER A 205 6.62 0.65 0.82
N PHE A 206 5.79 1.68 0.67
CA PHE A 206 6.13 3.05 1.07
C PHE A 206 6.14 3.22 2.60
N ASP A 207 5.27 2.49 3.30
CA ASP A 207 5.16 2.49 4.76
C ASP A 207 6.02 1.41 5.45
N GLU A 208 6.70 0.55 4.66
CA GLU A 208 7.47 -0.57 5.22
C GLU A 208 8.74 -0.07 5.91
N LEU A 209 8.95 -0.54 7.14
CA LEU A 209 10.10 -0.19 7.97
C LEU A 209 11.08 -1.35 8.14
N LEU A 210 10.59 -2.57 8.39
CA LEU A 210 11.41 -3.66 8.90
C LEU A 210 12.40 -4.19 7.85
N ILE A 211 11.96 -4.39 6.61
CA ILE A 211 12.86 -4.87 5.56
C ILE A 211 13.98 -3.85 5.29
N PRO A 212 13.69 -2.55 5.05
CA PRO A 212 14.77 -1.60 4.82
C PRO A 212 15.62 -1.34 6.07
N LEU A 213 15.10 -1.55 7.28
CA LEU A 213 15.90 -1.44 8.50
C LEU A 213 17.09 -2.42 8.49
N PHE A 214 16.92 -3.61 7.92
CA PHE A 214 17.99 -4.61 7.76
C PHE A 214 18.76 -4.49 6.44
N LEU A 215 18.11 -4.04 5.37
CA LEU A 215 18.69 -4.02 4.02
C LEU A 215 19.29 -2.68 3.61
N SER A 216 19.00 -1.59 4.33
CA SER A 216 19.54 -0.26 4.02
C SER A 216 21.07 -0.22 4.19
N GLY A 217 21.69 0.63 3.39
CA GLY A 217 23.08 1.04 3.59
C GLY A 217 23.15 2.42 4.25
N VAL A 218 24.36 2.94 4.41
CA VAL A 218 24.58 4.29 4.98
C VAL A 218 23.96 5.38 4.08
N GLU A 219 24.11 5.24 2.77
CA GLU A 219 23.67 6.25 1.80
C GLU A 219 22.24 5.98 1.28
N VAL A 220 21.79 4.73 1.28
CA VAL A 220 20.50 4.32 0.73
C VAL A 220 19.56 3.95 1.87
N GLN A 221 18.87 4.95 2.40
CA GLN A 221 17.88 4.81 3.48
C GLN A 221 16.51 5.25 3.02
N THR A 222 15.49 4.44 3.34
CA THR A 222 14.09 4.84 3.13
C THR A 222 13.67 5.90 4.15
N LEU A 223 12.56 6.57 3.86
CA LEU A 223 12.01 7.61 4.74
C LEU A 223 11.61 7.04 6.11
N THR A 224 11.04 5.84 6.13
CA THR A 224 10.65 5.11 7.36
C THR A 224 11.85 4.76 8.24
N VAL A 225 12.95 4.28 7.65
CA VAL A 225 14.22 4.02 8.38
C VAL A 225 14.80 5.32 8.92
N ARG A 226 14.75 6.40 8.17
CA ARG A 226 15.26 7.69 8.64
C ARG A 226 14.43 8.25 9.80
N ILE A 227 13.09 8.14 9.73
CA ILE A 227 12.21 8.49 10.84
C ILE A 227 12.58 7.66 12.08
N TRP A 228 12.75 6.34 11.92
CA TRP A 228 13.12 5.44 13.00
C TRP A 228 14.44 5.85 13.66
N ASN A 229 15.47 6.10 12.86
CA ASN A 229 16.76 6.54 13.37
C ASN A 229 16.65 7.88 14.12
N SER A 230 15.87 8.83 13.61
CA SER A 230 15.67 10.11 14.28
C SER A 230 14.89 9.95 15.59
N LEU A 231 13.95 9.01 15.69
CA LEU A 231 13.23 8.71 16.93
C LEU A 231 14.10 8.08 18.01
N VAL A 232 15.05 7.23 17.60
CA VAL A 232 15.91 6.48 18.54
C VAL A 232 17.11 7.31 18.98
N LEU A 233 17.68 8.12 18.08
CA LEU A 233 18.93 8.85 18.34
C LEU A 233 18.69 10.27 18.88
N GLU A 234 17.75 11.01 18.29
CA GLU A 234 17.40 12.38 18.65
C GLU A 234 15.92 12.63 18.36
N VAL A 235 15.13 12.92 19.39
CA VAL A 235 13.72 13.26 19.19
C VAL A 235 13.62 14.67 18.57
N ASP A 236 13.75 14.74 17.25
CA ASP A 236 13.65 15.98 16.47
C ASP A 236 12.17 16.23 16.08
N PRO A 237 11.61 17.40 16.35
CA PRO A 237 10.24 17.74 15.92
C PRO A 237 10.00 17.69 14.40
N THR A 238 11.04 17.68 13.58
CA THR A 238 10.93 17.40 12.13
C THR A 238 10.19 16.09 11.84
N ILE A 239 10.25 15.12 12.76
CA ILE A 239 9.53 13.83 12.65
C ILE A 239 8.02 14.05 12.47
N ALA A 240 7.42 15.01 13.19
CA ALA A 240 6.00 15.31 13.06
C ALA A 240 5.65 15.83 11.65
N ALA A 241 6.50 16.67 11.05
CA ALA A 241 6.31 17.15 9.68
C ALA A 241 6.46 16.02 8.66
N VAL A 242 7.44 15.13 8.85
CA VAL A 242 7.64 13.95 7.99
C VAL A 242 6.47 12.97 8.11
N SER A 243 6.00 12.70 9.34
CA SER A 243 4.83 11.84 9.57
C SER A 243 3.56 12.41 8.94
N SER A 244 3.34 13.72 9.05
CA SER A 244 2.22 14.40 8.39
C SER A 244 2.34 14.31 6.86
N PHE A 245 3.53 14.41 6.30
CA PHE A 245 3.77 14.18 4.87
C PHE A 245 3.42 12.74 4.46
N LEU A 246 3.85 11.71 5.21
CA LEU A 246 3.48 10.31 4.96
C LEU A 246 1.97 10.10 5.01
N ILE A 247 1.29 10.64 6.05
CA ILE A 247 -0.18 10.61 6.16
C ILE A 247 -0.82 11.21 4.91
N GLY A 248 -0.32 12.36 4.44
CA GLY A 248 -0.80 13.01 3.23
C GLY A 248 -0.66 12.12 1.99
N VAL A 249 0.52 11.53 1.77
CA VAL A 249 0.76 10.61 0.65
C VAL A 249 -0.17 9.40 0.72
N THR A 250 -0.26 8.74 1.87
CA THR A 250 -1.12 7.57 2.08
C THR A 250 -2.59 7.92 1.83
N THR A 251 -3.06 9.06 2.34
CA THR A 251 -4.44 9.52 2.13
C THR A 251 -4.75 9.77 0.66
N VAL A 252 -3.84 10.43 -0.08
CA VAL A 252 -4.00 10.69 -1.51
C VAL A 252 -4.04 9.37 -2.30
N VAL A 253 -3.14 8.43 -2.01
CA VAL A 253 -3.08 7.14 -2.72
C VAL A 253 -4.31 6.28 -2.41
N LEU A 254 -4.76 6.24 -1.14
CA LEU A 254 -6.00 5.55 -0.78
C LEU A 254 -7.23 6.18 -1.43
N GLY A 255 -7.32 7.51 -1.45
CA GLY A 255 -8.39 8.25 -2.13
C GLY A 255 -8.43 7.95 -3.63
N ALA A 256 -7.26 7.92 -4.29
CA ALA A 256 -7.14 7.54 -5.68
C ALA A 256 -7.60 6.08 -5.93
N SER A 257 -7.21 5.15 -5.04
CA SER A 257 -7.64 3.75 -5.12
C SER A 257 -9.17 3.60 -4.98
N ALA A 258 -9.77 4.30 -4.02
CA ALA A 258 -11.23 4.29 -3.81
C ALA A 258 -11.99 4.85 -5.02
N PHE A 259 -11.51 5.96 -5.60
CA PHE A 259 -12.09 6.56 -6.80
C PHE A 259 -12.04 5.63 -8.02
N LEU A 260 -10.93 4.92 -8.21
CA LEU A 260 -10.77 3.95 -9.30
C LEU A 260 -11.72 2.75 -9.16
N ARG A 261 -11.97 2.27 -7.93
CA ARG A 261 -12.92 1.18 -7.66
C ARG A 261 -14.37 1.60 -7.94
N GLY A 262 -14.78 2.79 -7.47
CA GLY A 262 -16.14 3.29 -7.70
C GLY A 262 -16.47 3.44 -9.19
N ARG A 263 -15.49 3.79 -10.04
CA ARG A 263 -15.69 3.83 -11.50
C ARG A 263 -15.84 2.44 -12.13
N GLY A 264 -15.17 1.43 -11.58
CA GLY A 264 -15.29 0.05 -12.06
C GLY A 264 -16.69 -0.54 -11.79
N GLU A 265 -17.25 -0.28 -10.63
CA GLU A 265 -18.60 -0.74 -10.25
C GLU A 265 -19.71 -0.05 -11.08
N SER A 266 -19.56 1.22 -11.39
CA SER A 266 -20.51 1.97 -12.23
C SER A 266 -20.51 1.50 -13.69
N ALA A 267 -19.41 0.92 -14.18
CA ALA A 267 -19.31 0.41 -15.55
C ALA A 267 -19.86 -1.02 -15.71
N THR A 268 -20.06 -1.76 -14.61
CA THR A 268 -20.60 -3.14 -14.61
C THR A 268 -22.04 -3.23 -14.14
N GLY A 269 -22.65 -2.12 -13.71
CA GLY A 269 -23.98 -2.03 -13.08
C GLY A 269 -25.09 -1.50 -14.00
N THR A 270 -25.02 -1.75 -15.34
CA THR A 270 -26.13 -1.56 -16.30
C THR A 270 -26.44 -2.84 -17.02
#